data_013c339c742a03d6454bb9745aeed728
#
_entry.id   013c339c742a03d6454bb9745aeed728
#
_cell.length_a   1.000
_cell.length_b   1.000
_cell.length_c   1.000
_cell.angle_alpha   90.00
_cell.angle_beta   90.00
_cell.angle_gamma   90.00
#
_symmetry.space_group_name_H-M   'P 1'
#
loop_
_entity.id
_entity.type
_entity.pdbx_description
1 polymer ?
#
loop_
_entity_poly.entity_id
_entity_poly.type
_entity_poly.pdbx_seq_one_letter_code
_entity_poly.pdbx_strand_id
1 'polypeptide(L)'
;MQQGDDNYMATKLIGSLLVISACFLIGYRLSIRQKLRLDELLYFKSAMEKIISELEYNRATFCDAINISVNVEENPIFSSIINAVKNNNAVKTAWKFAFEENAPNSYMTSEDIERLSKMGDGFNTGDISLQKKYVNSAIDYINAQEKIIVSKYEKDKKLYRSVSLTVGLFIVIILVWG
;
A
#
# COMPACT_ATOMS: atom_id res chain seq x y z
N MET A 1 15.77 -54.50 6.76
CA MET A 1 14.55 -54.02 6.09
C MET A 1 13.98 -52.76 6.73
N GLN A 2 14.33 -52.41 7.97
CA GLN A 2 13.84 -51.24 8.70
C GLN A 2 14.44 -49.86 8.25
N GLN A 3 15.66 -49.86 7.72
CA GLN A 3 16.38 -48.61 7.38
C GLN A 3 15.87 -47.87 6.13
N GLY A 4 15.07 -48.56 5.28
CA GLY A 4 14.42 -47.93 4.12
C GLY A 4 13.13 -47.16 4.47
N ASP A 5 12.38 -47.62 5.45
CA ASP A 5 11.14 -47.00 5.88
C ASP A 5 11.38 -45.71 6.65
N ASP A 6 12.45 -45.64 7.46
CA ASP A 6 12.82 -44.46 8.23
C ASP A 6 13.24 -43.31 7.31
N ASN A 7 13.99 -43.60 6.23
CA ASN A 7 14.38 -42.60 5.24
C ASN A 7 13.19 -42.08 4.42
N TYR A 8 12.21 -42.95 4.12
CA TYR A 8 11.01 -42.56 3.38
C TYR A 8 10.09 -41.66 4.21
N MET A 9 9.94 -41.98 5.51
CA MET A 9 9.20 -41.15 6.47
C MET A 9 9.89 -39.79 6.68
N ALA A 10 11.20 -39.77 6.88
CA ALA A 10 11.97 -38.54 7.03
C ALA A 10 11.83 -37.62 5.79
N THR A 11 11.86 -38.18 4.60
CA THR A 11 11.68 -37.40 3.34
C THR A 11 10.26 -36.80 3.25
N LYS A 12 9.22 -37.53 3.63
CA LYS A 12 7.85 -37.02 3.67
C LYS A 12 7.67 -35.89 4.68
N LEU A 13 8.27 -36.02 5.87
CA LEU A 13 8.22 -34.99 6.90
C LEU A 13 8.93 -33.69 6.46
N ILE A 14 10.12 -33.82 5.86
CA ILE A 14 10.87 -32.67 5.33
C ILE A 14 10.08 -32.00 4.19
N GLY A 15 9.51 -32.78 3.28
CA GLY A 15 8.68 -32.24 2.18
C GLY A 15 7.46 -31.49 2.67
N SER A 16 6.73 -32.04 3.65
CA SER A 16 5.54 -31.36 4.23
C SER A 16 5.91 -30.07 4.96
N LEU A 17 7.04 -30.07 5.71
CA LEU A 17 7.55 -28.89 6.41
C LEU A 17 7.93 -27.76 5.43
N LEU A 18 8.55 -28.10 4.30
CA LEU A 18 8.92 -27.15 3.25
C LEU A 18 7.69 -26.51 2.61
N VAL A 19 6.64 -27.28 2.30
CA VAL A 19 5.39 -26.77 1.72
C VAL A 19 4.69 -25.82 2.70
N ILE A 20 4.59 -26.20 3.98
CA ILE A 20 3.97 -25.35 5.02
C ILE A 20 4.75 -24.03 5.16
N SER A 21 6.08 -24.10 5.21
CA SER A 21 6.94 -22.93 5.30
C SER A 21 6.79 -22.01 4.10
N ALA A 22 6.70 -22.56 2.89
CA ALA A 22 6.48 -21.79 1.66
C ALA A 22 5.13 -21.07 1.68
N CYS A 23 4.05 -21.75 2.05
CA CYS A 23 2.72 -21.15 2.17
C CYS A 23 2.69 -20.02 3.22
N PHE A 24 3.36 -20.22 4.36
CA PHE A 24 3.49 -19.20 5.39
C PHE A 24 4.23 -17.96 4.90
N LEU A 25 5.36 -18.14 4.19
CA LEU A 25 6.14 -17.03 3.64
C LEU A 25 5.37 -16.23 2.58
N ILE A 26 4.59 -16.90 1.74
CA ILE A 26 3.73 -16.22 0.74
C ILE A 26 2.66 -15.38 1.46
N GLY A 27 1.96 -15.94 2.42
CA GLY A 27 0.95 -15.24 3.20
C GLY A 27 1.52 -14.04 3.95
N TYR A 28 2.70 -14.19 4.55
CA TYR A 28 3.40 -13.11 5.25
C TYR A 28 3.79 -11.96 4.31
N ARG A 29 4.33 -12.27 3.12
CA ARG A 29 4.65 -11.24 2.11
C ARG A 29 3.42 -10.47 1.62
N LEU A 30 2.31 -11.16 1.40
CA LEU A 30 1.06 -10.52 1.00
C LEU A 30 0.53 -9.58 2.09
N SER A 31 0.63 -9.98 3.36
CA SER A 31 0.21 -9.15 4.50
C SER A 31 1.06 -7.89 4.64
N ILE A 32 2.39 -8.00 4.50
CA ILE A 32 3.30 -6.83 4.54
C ILE A 32 2.99 -5.86 3.40
N ARG A 33 2.77 -6.36 2.19
CA ARG A 33 2.47 -5.51 1.04
C ARG A 33 1.19 -4.68 1.25
N GLN A 34 0.16 -5.27 1.85
CA GLN A 34 -1.07 -4.54 2.18
C GLN A 34 -0.84 -3.45 3.24
N LYS A 35 0.01 -3.73 4.23
CA LYS A 35 0.39 -2.73 5.22
C LYS A 35 1.15 -1.57 4.59
N LEU A 36 2.16 -1.86 3.76
CA LEU A 36 2.94 -0.82 3.07
C LEU A 36 2.06 0.02 2.13
N ARG A 37 1.09 -0.61 1.44
CA ARG A 37 0.08 0.10 0.65
C ARG A 37 -0.74 1.05 1.53
N LEU A 38 -1.19 0.59 2.71
CA LEU A 38 -1.96 1.42 3.62
C LEU A 38 -1.13 2.61 4.12
N ASP A 39 0.11 2.37 4.54
CA ASP A 39 1.01 3.41 5.03
C ASP A 39 1.24 4.48 3.95
N GLU A 40 1.41 4.08 2.69
CA GLU A 40 1.58 4.99 1.55
C GLU A 40 0.31 5.79 1.27
N LEU A 41 -0.87 5.17 1.31
CA LEU A 41 -2.16 5.85 1.15
C LEU A 41 -2.42 6.87 2.28
N LEU A 42 -2.13 6.50 3.53
CA LEU A 42 -2.31 7.40 4.69
C LEU A 42 -1.33 8.57 4.66
N TYR A 43 -0.08 8.32 4.25
CA TYR A 43 0.88 9.40 4.01
C TYR A 43 0.36 10.38 2.96
N PHE A 44 -0.13 9.86 1.83
CA PHE A 44 -0.69 10.67 0.76
C PHE A 44 -1.91 11.48 1.22
N LYS A 45 -2.82 10.89 1.99
CA LYS A 45 -3.96 11.58 2.61
C LYS A 45 -3.49 12.76 3.47
N SER A 46 -2.56 12.51 4.40
CA SER A 46 -2.02 13.55 5.28
C SER A 46 -1.34 14.68 4.49
N ALA A 47 -0.60 14.34 3.44
CA ALA A 47 0.01 15.33 2.55
C ALA A 47 -1.04 16.21 1.87
N MET A 48 -2.11 15.60 1.36
CA MET A 48 -3.20 16.33 0.68
C MET A 48 -3.95 17.27 1.61
N GLU A 49 -4.25 16.84 2.84
CA GLU A 49 -4.89 17.68 3.85
C GLU A 49 -4.06 18.94 4.16
N LYS A 50 -2.73 18.79 4.25
CA LYS A 50 -1.82 19.91 4.46
C LYS A 50 -1.72 20.82 3.25
N ILE A 51 -1.54 20.24 2.04
CA ILE A 51 -1.42 21.02 0.80
C ILE A 51 -2.67 21.88 0.58
N ILE A 52 -3.88 21.30 0.76
CA ILE A 52 -5.11 22.08 0.55
C ILE A 52 -5.26 23.18 1.60
N SER A 53 -4.79 22.94 2.84
CA SER A 53 -4.77 23.95 3.89
C SER A 53 -3.85 25.13 3.53
N GLU A 54 -2.64 24.85 3.02
CA GLU A 54 -1.69 25.89 2.59
C GLU A 54 -2.25 26.73 1.42
N LEU A 55 -2.91 26.08 0.46
CA LEU A 55 -3.53 26.77 -0.68
C LEU A 55 -4.69 27.67 -0.24
N GLU A 56 -5.50 27.22 0.74
CA GLU A 56 -6.68 27.94 1.20
C GLU A 56 -6.35 29.11 2.13
N TYR A 57 -5.54 28.88 3.16
CA TYR A 57 -5.32 29.84 4.24
C TYR A 57 -4.11 30.75 3.97
N ASN A 58 -3.04 30.20 3.44
CA ASN A 58 -1.80 30.92 3.20
C ASN A 58 -1.66 31.46 1.77
N ARG A 59 -2.60 31.10 0.89
CA ARG A 59 -2.57 31.48 -0.53
C ARG A 59 -1.21 31.16 -1.19
N ALA A 60 -0.58 30.10 -0.72
CA ALA A 60 0.69 29.63 -1.27
C ALA A 60 0.53 29.23 -2.75
N THR A 61 1.60 29.32 -3.51
CA THR A 61 1.59 28.70 -4.85
C THR A 61 1.52 27.17 -4.69
N PHE A 62 1.08 26.47 -5.73
CA PHE A 62 0.95 25.02 -5.69
C PHE A 62 2.28 24.32 -5.31
N CYS A 63 3.39 24.76 -5.90
CA CYS A 63 4.71 24.21 -5.57
C CYS A 63 5.15 24.53 -4.14
N ASP A 64 4.89 25.75 -3.65
CA ASP A 64 5.22 26.11 -2.27
C ASP A 64 4.38 25.31 -1.27
N ALA A 65 3.08 25.13 -1.55
CA ALA A 65 2.21 24.33 -0.72
C ALA A 65 2.72 22.87 -0.59
N ILE A 66 3.21 22.28 -1.68
CA ILE A 66 3.83 20.95 -1.64
C ILE A 66 5.12 20.97 -0.80
N ASN A 67 6.02 21.92 -1.06
CA ASN A 67 7.31 22.01 -0.35
C ASN A 67 7.15 22.20 1.17
N ILE A 68 6.13 22.94 1.60
CA ILE A 68 5.81 23.16 3.02
C ILE A 68 5.18 21.90 3.65
N SER A 69 4.34 21.19 2.88
CA SER A 69 3.50 20.11 3.39
C SER A 69 4.18 18.76 3.47
N VAL A 70 5.17 18.49 2.60
CA VAL A 70 5.83 17.20 2.46
C VAL A 70 7.33 17.32 2.34
N ASN A 71 8.05 16.29 2.78
CA ASN A 71 9.48 16.16 2.46
C ASN A 71 9.61 15.65 1.00
N VAL A 72 9.82 16.58 0.09
CA VAL A 72 9.85 16.32 -1.36
C VAL A 72 11.02 15.40 -1.74
N GLU A 73 12.14 15.47 -1.01
CA GLU A 73 13.33 14.65 -1.28
C GLU A 73 13.08 13.16 -0.99
N GLU A 74 12.22 12.88 -0.04
CA GLU A 74 11.88 11.52 0.37
C GLU A 74 10.69 10.92 -0.40
N ASN A 75 9.92 11.75 -1.12
CA ASN A 75 8.75 11.28 -1.85
C ASN A 75 8.89 11.49 -3.37
N PRO A 76 9.13 10.42 -4.14
CA PRO A 76 9.38 10.52 -5.56
C PRO A 76 8.19 11.08 -6.36
N ILE A 77 6.94 10.82 -5.93
CA ILE A 77 5.74 11.35 -6.61
C ILE A 77 5.72 12.88 -6.53
N PHE A 78 5.86 13.44 -5.31
CA PHE A 78 5.85 14.89 -5.14
C PHE A 78 7.08 15.57 -5.77
N SER A 79 8.24 14.91 -5.74
CA SER A 79 9.43 15.35 -6.45
C SER A 79 9.19 15.46 -7.97
N SER A 80 8.62 14.41 -8.56
CA SER A 80 8.28 14.39 -10.00
C SER A 80 7.25 15.47 -10.35
N ILE A 81 6.24 15.71 -9.50
CA ILE A 81 5.24 16.79 -9.71
C ILE A 81 5.93 18.15 -9.76
N ILE A 82 6.75 18.48 -8.74
CA ILE A 82 7.41 19.79 -8.68
C ILE A 82 8.35 19.98 -9.87
N ASN A 83 9.14 18.97 -10.22
CA ASN A 83 10.06 19.05 -11.35
C ASN A 83 9.31 19.27 -12.67
N ALA A 84 8.21 18.57 -12.88
CA ALA A 84 7.38 18.74 -14.06
C ALA A 84 6.75 20.15 -14.14
N VAL A 85 6.23 20.68 -13.02
CA VAL A 85 5.66 22.04 -12.97
C VAL A 85 6.74 23.11 -13.19
N LYS A 86 7.93 22.96 -12.60
CA LYS A 86 9.07 23.85 -12.85
C LYS A 86 9.50 23.87 -14.32
N ASN A 87 9.28 22.77 -15.05
CA ASN A 87 9.51 22.67 -16.49
C ASN A 87 8.32 23.13 -17.33
N ASN A 88 7.46 24.00 -16.77
CA ASN A 88 6.29 24.60 -17.42
C ASN A 88 5.17 23.61 -17.85
N ASN A 89 5.12 22.41 -17.28
CA ASN A 89 3.97 21.55 -17.48
C ASN A 89 2.77 22.04 -16.67
N ALA A 90 1.57 21.88 -17.21
CA ALA A 90 0.35 22.13 -16.45
C ALA A 90 0.28 21.17 -15.24
N VAL A 91 -0.18 21.66 -14.09
CA VAL A 91 -0.28 20.88 -12.85
C VAL A 91 -1.01 19.56 -13.06
N LYS A 92 -2.11 19.55 -13.81
CA LYS A 92 -2.85 18.33 -14.17
C LYS A 92 -1.96 17.28 -14.85
N THR A 93 -1.18 17.70 -15.85
CA THR A 93 -0.30 16.80 -16.61
C THR A 93 0.85 16.31 -15.74
N ALA A 94 1.47 17.23 -14.97
CA ALA A 94 2.53 16.91 -14.04
C ALA A 94 2.09 15.88 -12.98
N TRP A 95 0.88 16.05 -12.44
CA TRP A 95 0.27 15.16 -11.47
C TRP A 95 0.08 13.76 -12.03
N LYS A 96 -0.58 13.63 -13.18
CA LYS A 96 -0.82 12.36 -13.84
C LYS A 96 0.48 11.64 -14.16
N PHE A 97 1.42 12.34 -14.78
CA PHE A 97 2.73 11.80 -15.16
C PHE A 97 3.49 11.28 -13.94
N ALA A 98 3.50 12.01 -12.82
CA ALA A 98 4.20 11.61 -11.62
C ALA A 98 3.67 10.30 -11.03
N PHE A 99 2.35 10.09 -11.04
CA PHE A 99 1.77 8.82 -10.60
C PHE A 99 2.09 7.66 -11.55
N GLU A 100 2.03 7.88 -12.87
CA GLU A 100 2.33 6.86 -13.87
C GLU A 100 3.82 6.46 -13.84
N GLU A 101 4.73 7.42 -13.70
CA GLU A 101 6.17 7.20 -13.62
C GLU A 101 6.56 6.40 -12.36
N ASN A 102 5.95 6.73 -11.23
CA ASN A 102 6.31 6.11 -9.94
C ASN A 102 5.50 4.85 -9.61
N ALA A 103 4.49 4.51 -10.42
CA ALA A 103 3.65 3.32 -10.23
C ALA A 103 4.44 2.00 -10.03
N PRO A 104 5.51 1.70 -10.79
CA PRO A 104 6.25 0.46 -10.63
C PRO A 104 6.93 0.30 -9.26
N ASN A 105 7.26 1.41 -8.60
CA ASN A 105 7.96 1.44 -7.31
C ASN A 105 7.03 1.69 -6.12
N SER A 106 5.74 1.87 -6.37
CA SER A 106 4.69 2.09 -5.36
C SER A 106 4.04 0.78 -4.92
N TYR A 107 3.57 0.74 -3.68
CA TYR A 107 2.72 -0.34 -3.19
C TYR A 107 1.24 -0.14 -3.55
N MET A 108 0.87 1.00 -4.09
CA MET A 108 -0.46 1.32 -4.56
C MET A 108 -0.92 0.36 -5.67
N THR A 109 -2.19 0.07 -5.72
CA THR A 109 -2.79 -0.69 -6.83
C THR A 109 -3.02 0.20 -8.04
N SER A 110 -3.24 -0.40 -9.20
CA SER A 110 -3.61 0.37 -10.41
C SER A 110 -4.87 1.21 -10.18
N GLU A 111 -5.83 0.72 -9.37
CA GLU A 111 -7.02 1.49 -8.99
C GLU A 111 -6.66 2.70 -8.11
N ASP A 112 -5.77 2.54 -7.14
CA ASP A 112 -5.31 3.66 -6.31
C ASP A 112 -4.67 4.75 -7.18
N ILE A 113 -3.76 4.34 -8.06
CA ILE A 113 -3.06 5.25 -8.96
C ILE A 113 -4.04 5.98 -9.89
N GLU A 114 -5.00 5.27 -10.49
CA GLU A 114 -6.03 5.88 -11.32
C GLU A 114 -6.87 6.89 -10.55
N ARG A 115 -7.32 6.53 -9.32
CA ARG A 115 -8.15 7.39 -8.48
C ARG A 115 -7.40 8.63 -8.02
N LEU A 116 -6.17 8.45 -7.54
CA LEU A 116 -5.37 9.55 -7.00
C LEU A 116 -4.79 10.45 -8.10
N SER A 117 -4.46 9.91 -9.26
CA SER A 117 -4.02 10.73 -10.40
C SER A 117 -5.11 11.68 -10.91
N LYS A 118 -6.40 11.33 -10.77
CA LYS A 118 -7.53 12.21 -11.14
C LYS A 118 -7.65 13.47 -10.29
N MET A 119 -7.00 13.53 -9.12
CA MET A 119 -6.96 14.77 -8.32
C MET A 119 -6.31 15.94 -9.07
N GLY A 120 -5.36 15.66 -9.94
CA GLY A 120 -4.72 16.66 -10.79
C GLY A 120 -5.70 17.50 -11.61
N ASP A 121 -6.88 16.95 -11.92
CA ASP A 121 -7.93 17.67 -12.64
C ASP A 121 -8.45 18.87 -11.84
N GLY A 122 -8.51 18.75 -10.52
CA GLY A 122 -8.94 19.82 -9.62
C GLY A 122 -7.93 20.97 -9.55
N PHE A 123 -6.64 20.67 -9.56
CA PHE A 123 -5.59 21.69 -9.43
C PHE A 123 -5.36 22.53 -10.70
N ASN A 124 -5.96 22.15 -11.81
CA ASN A 124 -5.90 22.95 -13.05
C ASN A 124 -6.87 24.15 -13.05
N THR A 125 -7.72 24.26 -12.02
CA THR A 125 -8.68 25.34 -11.86
C THR A 125 -8.19 26.30 -10.77
N GLY A 126 -8.37 27.61 -10.96
CA GLY A 126 -8.10 28.60 -9.91
C GLY A 126 -9.13 28.59 -8.77
N ASP A 127 -10.11 27.67 -8.79
CA ASP A 127 -11.18 27.58 -7.82
C ASP A 127 -10.80 26.59 -6.69
N ILE A 128 -10.53 27.16 -5.51
CA ILE A 128 -10.18 26.40 -4.31
C ILE A 128 -11.31 25.45 -3.86
N SER A 129 -12.56 25.80 -4.09
CA SER A 129 -13.70 24.97 -3.71
C SER A 129 -13.75 23.69 -4.55
N LEU A 130 -13.43 23.81 -5.83
CA LEU A 130 -13.32 22.66 -6.72
C LEU A 130 -12.10 21.80 -6.38
N GLN A 131 -10.95 22.41 -6.08
CA GLN A 131 -9.76 21.69 -5.61
C GLN A 131 -10.07 20.87 -4.35
N LYS A 132 -10.74 21.47 -3.35
CA LYS A 132 -11.19 20.78 -2.14
C LYS A 132 -12.09 19.60 -2.46
N LYS A 133 -13.00 19.73 -3.42
CA LYS A 133 -13.89 18.64 -3.82
C LYS A 133 -13.12 17.42 -4.34
N TYR A 134 -12.11 17.64 -5.18
CA TYR A 134 -11.27 16.56 -5.70
C TYR A 134 -10.42 15.93 -4.58
N VAL A 135 -9.81 16.74 -3.71
CA VAL A 135 -9.05 16.26 -2.56
C VAL A 135 -9.92 15.44 -1.61
N ASN A 136 -11.10 15.95 -1.24
CA ASN A 136 -12.03 15.23 -0.37
C ASN A 136 -12.49 13.89 -0.98
N SER A 137 -12.74 13.85 -2.29
CA SER A 137 -13.09 12.60 -2.98
C SER A 137 -11.97 11.56 -2.89
N ALA A 138 -10.71 11.98 -2.97
CA ALA A 138 -9.57 11.08 -2.80
C ALA A 138 -9.40 10.64 -1.34
N ILE A 139 -9.60 11.54 -0.38
CA ILE A 139 -9.58 11.24 1.06
C ILE A 139 -10.67 10.22 1.40
N ASP A 140 -11.88 10.39 0.88
CA ASP A 140 -12.98 9.45 1.09
C ASP A 140 -12.65 8.07 0.51
N TYR A 141 -12.04 8.03 -0.66
CA TYR A 141 -11.54 6.78 -1.24
C TYR A 141 -10.48 6.12 -0.33
N ILE A 142 -9.49 6.88 0.15
CA ILE A 142 -8.45 6.36 1.04
C ILE A 142 -9.07 5.84 2.36
N ASN A 143 -10.01 6.57 2.95
CA ASN A 143 -10.72 6.14 4.16
C ASN A 143 -11.50 4.83 3.94
N ALA A 144 -12.08 4.64 2.76
CA ALA A 144 -12.75 3.38 2.40
C ALA A 144 -11.73 2.24 2.26
N GLN A 145 -10.59 2.47 1.61
CA GLN A 145 -9.51 1.49 1.48
C GLN A 145 -8.90 1.12 2.84
N GLU A 146 -8.68 2.09 3.72
CA GLU A 146 -8.22 1.86 5.08
C GLU A 146 -9.12 0.87 5.83
N LYS A 147 -10.43 1.09 5.82
CA LYS A 147 -11.40 0.19 6.46
C LYS A 147 -11.32 -1.23 5.89
N ILE A 148 -11.20 -1.36 4.56
CA ILE A 148 -11.10 -2.66 3.89
C ILE A 148 -9.80 -3.37 4.28
N ILE A 149 -8.66 -2.69 4.21
CA ILE A 149 -7.34 -3.25 4.50
C ILE A 149 -7.26 -3.66 5.97
N VAL A 150 -7.67 -2.80 6.90
CA VAL A 150 -7.65 -3.09 8.34
C VAL A 150 -8.56 -4.28 8.67
N SER A 151 -9.79 -4.30 8.14
CA SER A 151 -10.72 -5.40 8.38
C SER A 151 -10.20 -6.74 7.84
N LYS A 152 -9.53 -6.72 6.70
CA LYS A 152 -8.90 -7.90 6.11
C LYS A 152 -7.71 -8.36 6.94
N TYR A 153 -6.85 -7.44 7.37
CA TYR A 153 -5.70 -7.74 8.21
C TYR A 153 -6.11 -8.41 9.53
N GLU A 154 -7.16 -7.92 10.19
CA GLU A 154 -7.70 -8.51 11.42
C GLU A 154 -8.27 -9.92 11.20
N LYS A 155 -8.94 -10.16 10.08
CA LYS A 155 -9.43 -11.49 9.70
C LYS A 155 -8.29 -12.45 9.40
N ASP A 156 -7.31 -12.01 8.63
CA ASP A 156 -6.15 -12.82 8.25
C ASP A 156 -5.32 -13.20 9.49
N LYS A 157 -5.11 -12.27 10.43
CA LYS A 157 -4.42 -12.53 11.71
C LYS A 157 -5.12 -13.63 12.54
N LYS A 158 -6.45 -13.62 12.59
CA LYS A 158 -7.23 -14.68 13.26
C LYS A 158 -7.09 -16.02 12.54
N LEU A 159 -7.14 -16.02 11.22
CA LEU A 159 -6.97 -17.19 10.37
C LEU A 159 -5.57 -17.82 10.56
N TYR A 160 -4.51 -17.03 10.49
CA TYR A 160 -3.14 -17.51 10.69
C TYR A 160 -2.95 -18.13 12.07
N ARG A 161 -3.52 -17.52 13.11
CA ARG A 161 -3.48 -18.08 14.49
C ARG A 161 -4.22 -19.42 14.59
N SER A 162 -5.36 -19.55 13.95
CA SER A 162 -6.15 -20.80 13.93
C SER A 162 -5.44 -21.90 13.13
N VAL A 163 -4.95 -21.56 11.94
CA VAL A 163 -4.24 -22.51 11.05
C VAL A 163 -2.95 -23.01 11.69
N SER A 164 -2.15 -22.13 12.32
CA SER A 164 -0.91 -22.56 12.98
C SER A 164 -1.18 -23.52 14.15
N LEU A 165 -2.25 -23.32 14.91
CA LEU A 165 -2.68 -24.23 15.99
C LEU A 165 -3.11 -25.61 15.43
N THR A 166 -3.90 -25.62 14.36
CA THR A 166 -4.38 -26.84 13.72
C THR A 166 -3.23 -27.63 13.11
N VAL A 167 -2.31 -26.97 12.40
CA VAL A 167 -1.12 -27.60 11.80
C VAL A 167 -0.21 -28.16 12.90
N GLY A 168 0.02 -27.40 13.98
CA GLY A 168 0.79 -27.90 15.13
C GLY A 168 0.17 -29.18 15.74
N LEU A 169 -1.14 -29.21 15.87
CA LEU A 169 -1.87 -30.37 16.39
C LEU A 169 -1.76 -31.61 15.46
N PHE A 170 -1.86 -31.40 14.14
CA PHE A 170 -1.65 -32.44 13.13
C PHE A 170 -0.23 -33.04 13.17
N ILE A 171 0.79 -32.19 13.33
CA ILE A 171 2.18 -32.66 13.45
C ILE A 171 2.34 -33.53 14.71
N VAL A 172 1.76 -33.14 15.84
CA VAL A 172 1.80 -33.93 17.09
C VAL A 172 1.11 -35.27 16.89
N ILE A 173 -0.06 -35.31 16.25
CA ILE A 173 -0.79 -36.57 15.99
C ILE A 173 0.05 -37.50 15.09
N ILE A 174 0.68 -37.01 14.05
CA ILE A 174 1.52 -37.82 13.16
C ILE A 174 2.76 -38.37 13.90
N LEU A 175 3.35 -37.58 14.81
CA LEU A 175 4.51 -38.02 15.62
C LEU A 175 4.15 -39.04 16.70
N VAL A 176 2.93 -39.00 17.20
CA VAL A 176 2.46 -39.91 18.28
C VAL A 176 1.90 -41.22 17.69
N TRP A 177 1.36 -41.19 16.46
CA TRP A 177 0.70 -42.35 15.82
C TRP A 177 1.52 -43.01 14.69
N GLY A 178 2.66 -42.46 14.29
CA GLY A 178 3.59 -43.04 13.31
C GLY A 178 4.86 -43.57 13.93
#